data_8b7dd69dad266b174ff13eaa840ea532
#
_entry.id   8b7dd69dad266b174ff13eaa840ea532
#
_cell.length_a   1.000
_cell.length_b   1.000
_cell.length_c   1.000
_cell.angle_alpha   90.00
_cell.angle_beta   90.00
_cell.angle_gamma   90.00
#
_symmetry.space_group_name_H-M   'P 1'
#
loop_
_entity.id
_entity.type
_entity.pdbx_description
1 polymer ?
#
loop_
_entity_poly.entity_id
_entity_poly.type
_entity_poly.pdbx_seq_one_letter_code
_entity_poly.pdbx_strand_id
1 'polypeptide(L)'
;MPDPEPSTPGKDEVNAGDYNTVSEAIANVPAGGTLFVPAGTATIEEPITFNNDITVKGNGVTFEKPVVVSDATVTLDNVKLVATGADTNDKTLAVKVNGTKPFTLKNSEISGTTRTALSVMTSGKIVFENNVFDAGDKNIYNMVEFSISNARDIADVTFKNNTFKGKLKNNGVSLYNLAEGATVNFVGNVFEDIDVSNNPIRLSNPKNVSAIFNFKDTTYSFNSDTPNADGYTAFMLLRDYSKAGSKQDFSKFTINFDNLVRGSKKLMEKGEGMDKVYYVYADTQGILADGVNDPVVNFK
;
A
#
# COMPACT_ATOMS: atom_id res chain seq x y z
N MET A 1 -15.72 15.18 -32.54
CA MET A 1 -16.74 14.73 -31.58
C MET A 1 -17.03 15.93 -30.71
N PRO A 2 -18.29 16.28 -30.42
CA PRO A 2 -18.56 17.35 -29.47
C PRO A 2 -18.04 16.91 -28.10
N ASP A 3 -17.49 17.87 -27.34
CA ASP A 3 -17.10 17.65 -25.93
C ASP A 3 -18.32 17.10 -25.17
N PRO A 4 -18.08 16.10 -24.26
CA PRO A 4 -19.18 15.64 -23.44
C PRO A 4 -19.71 16.80 -22.59
N GLU A 5 -21.02 17.03 -22.66
CA GLU A 5 -21.67 18.03 -21.81
C GLU A 5 -21.36 17.74 -20.33
N PRO A 6 -21.08 18.77 -19.50
CA PRO A 6 -20.90 18.60 -18.08
C PRO A 6 -22.15 17.96 -17.48
N SER A 7 -21.99 16.77 -16.91
CA SER A 7 -23.07 16.06 -16.24
C SER A 7 -23.58 16.91 -15.07
N THR A 8 -24.89 17.16 -15.02
CA THR A 8 -25.53 17.80 -13.87
C THR A 8 -25.23 16.96 -12.61
N PRO A 9 -24.75 17.57 -11.51
CA PRO A 9 -24.49 16.84 -10.27
C PRO A 9 -25.72 16.05 -9.80
N GLY A 10 -25.53 14.80 -9.39
CA GLY A 10 -26.59 14.00 -8.78
C GLY A 10 -27.03 14.61 -7.43
N LYS A 11 -28.19 14.19 -6.91
CA LYS A 11 -28.79 14.75 -5.70
C LYS A 11 -27.87 14.70 -4.46
N ASP A 12 -26.87 13.80 -4.47
CA ASP A 12 -25.91 13.57 -3.39
C ASP A 12 -24.48 13.97 -3.81
N GLU A 13 -24.34 14.82 -4.80
CA GLU A 13 -23.07 15.28 -5.34
C GLU A 13 -22.85 16.77 -5.04
N VAL A 14 -21.69 17.09 -4.45
CA VAL A 14 -21.26 18.46 -4.15
C VAL A 14 -20.10 18.81 -5.05
N ASN A 15 -20.18 19.95 -5.73
CA ASN A 15 -19.10 20.46 -6.57
C ASN A 15 -18.18 21.37 -5.72
N ALA A 16 -16.91 21.01 -5.59
CA ALA A 16 -15.95 21.81 -4.83
C ALA A 16 -15.73 23.21 -5.41
N GLY A 17 -16.00 23.41 -6.70
CA GLY A 17 -15.92 24.72 -7.35
C GLY A 17 -16.98 25.75 -6.89
N ASP A 18 -18.02 25.29 -6.19
CA ASP A 18 -19.09 26.16 -5.65
C ASP A 18 -18.76 26.71 -4.26
N TYR A 19 -17.57 26.37 -3.70
CA TYR A 19 -17.14 26.75 -2.35
C TYR A 19 -15.80 27.49 -2.38
N ASN A 20 -15.52 28.25 -1.33
CA ASN A 20 -14.25 28.96 -1.21
C ASN A 20 -13.07 28.02 -0.94
N THR A 21 -13.30 26.91 -0.22
CA THR A 21 -12.32 25.89 0.09
C THR A 21 -12.86 24.49 -0.13
N VAL A 22 -11.97 23.53 -0.36
CA VAL A 22 -12.35 22.13 -0.48
C VAL A 22 -12.86 21.59 0.87
N SER A 23 -12.34 22.07 1.98
CA SER A 23 -12.83 21.72 3.33
C SER A 23 -14.28 22.14 3.54
N GLU A 24 -14.68 23.34 3.07
CA GLU A 24 -16.08 23.76 3.11
C GLU A 24 -16.96 22.84 2.24
N ALA A 25 -16.50 22.51 1.03
CA ALA A 25 -17.23 21.59 0.16
C ALA A 25 -17.44 20.22 0.82
N ILE A 26 -16.38 19.64 1.42
CA ILE A 26 -16.43 18.35 2.12
C ILE A 26 -17.47 18.38 3.25
N ALA A 27 -17.53 19.47 4.04
CA ALA A 27 -18.49 19.61 5.13
C ALA A 27 -19.96 19.63 4.66
N ASN A 28 -20.20 19.94 3.39
CA ASN A 28 -21.52 19.97 2.77
C ASN A 28 -21.88 18.69 1.99
N VAL A 29 -20.95 17.72 1.88
CA VAL A 29 -21.28 16.45 1.23
C VAL A 29 -22.16 15.61 2.18
N PRO A 30 -23.33 15.15 1.75
CA PRO A 30 -24.15 14.23 2.52
C PRO A 30 -23.37 12.94 2.84
N ALA A 31 -23.70 12.29 3.94
CA ALA A 31 -23.08 11.01 4.30
C ALA A 31 -23.25 9.98 3.17
N GLY A 32 -22.15 9.41 2.69
CA GLY A 32 -22.11 8.52 1.54
C GLY A 32 -22.18 9.22 0.17
N GLY A 33 -22.25 10.54 0.17
CA GLY A 33 -22.29 11.34 -1.07
C GLY A 33 -20.95 11.47 -1.77
N THR A 34 -20.95 12.23 -2.86
CA THR A 34 -19.79 12.43 -3.71
C THR A 34 -19.33 13.88 -3.71
N LEU A 35 -18.05 14.11 -3.46
CA LEU A 35 -17.38 15.37 -3.76
C LEU A 35 -16.80 15.28 -5.17
N PHE A 36 -17.25 16.16 -6.04
CA PHE A 36 -16.68 16.36 -7.36
C PHE A 36 -15.70 17.55 -7.30
N VAL A 37 -14.45 17.32 -7.69
CA VAL A 37 -13.45 18.38 -7.82
C VAL A 37 -13.28 18.67 -9.30
N PRO A 38 -13.58 19.91 -9.78
CA PRO A 38 -13.46 20.26 -11.18
C PRO A 38 -12.05 20.07 -11.72
N ALA A 39 -11.93 19.67 -12.99
CA ALA A 39 -10.64 19.63 -13.67
C ALA A 39 -10.01 21.03 -13.69
N GLY A 40 -8.69 21.09 -13.45
CA GLY A 40 -7.97 22.35 -13.37
C GLY A 40 -8.12 23.11 -12.04
N THR A 41 -8.78 22.51 -11.04
CA THR A 41 -8.74 23.04 -9.67
C THR A 41 -7.31 23.22 -9.21
N ALA A 42 -7.03 24.35 -8.59
CA ALA A 42 -5.72 24.63 -8.00
C ALA A 42 -5.35 23.56 -6.95
N THR A 43 -4.05 23.39 -6.73
CA THR A 43 -3.52 22.51 -5.70
C THR A 43 -4.15 22.82 -4.33
N ILE A 44 -4.53 21.77 -3.61
CA ILE A 44 -5.09 21.88 -2.26
C ILE A 44 -3.93 21.91 -1.28
N GLU A 45 -3.69 23.08 -0.69
CA GLU A 45 -2.59 23.34 0.24
C GLU A 45 -3.02 23.28 1.71
N GLU A 46 -4.26 22.94 1.99
CA GLU A 46 -4.79 22.75 3.34
C GLU A 46 -4.83 21.26 3.73
N PRO A 47 -4.62 20.92 5.02
CA PRO A 47 -4.86 19.57 5.50
C PRO A 47 -6.33 19.19 5.38
N ILE A 48 -6.59 17.99 4.88
CA ILE A 48 -7.96 17.49 4.71
C ILE A 48 -8.23 16.35 5.70
N THR A 49 -9.37 16.41 6.36
CA THR A 49 -9.85 15.32 7.22
C THR A 49 -11.24 14.86 6.79
N PHE A 50 -11.36 13.57 6.49
CA PHE A 50 -12.62 12.91 6.20
C PHE A 50 -13.14 12.21 7.46
N ASN A 51 -14.24 12.70 8.01
CA ASN A 51 -14.93 12.14 9.19
C ASN A 51 -16.28 11.50 8.82
N ASN A 52 -16.71 11.64 7.57
CA ASN A 52 -17.96 11.10 7.05
C ASN A 52 -17.69 10.21 5.87
N ASP A 53 -18.59 9.26 5.64
CA ASP A 53 -18.55 8.41 4.45
C ASP A 53 -18.66 9.28 3.18
N ILE A 54 -17.69 9.16 2.26
CA ILE A 54 -17.56 10.05 1.11
C ILE A 54 -16.82 9.38 -0.05
N THR A 55 -17.23 9.70 -1.27
CA THR A 55 -16.45 9.46 -2.48
C THR A 55 -15.90 10.78 -3.03
N VAL A 56 -14.61 10.88 -3.26
CA VAL A 56 -13.96 12.03 -3.89
C VAL A 56 -13.59 11.66 -5.32
N LYS A 57 -14.16 12.36 -6.30
CA LYS A 57 -13.78 12.34 -7.71
C LYS A 57 -12.87 13.52 -7.99
N GLY A 58 -11.56 13.29 -7.98
CA GLY A 58 -10.57 14.36 -7.92
C GLY A 58 -10.16 14.96 -9.25
N ASN A 59 -10.42 14.28 -10.39
CA ASN A 59 -10.03 14.74 -11.72
C ASN A 59 -8.58 15.20 -11.85
N GLY A 60 -7.66 14.52 -11.14
CA GLY A 60 -6.23 14.83 -11.13
C GLY A 60 -5.82 15.98 -10.19
N VAL A 61 -6.71 16.43 -9.31
CA VAL A 61 -6.37 17.44 -8.30
C VAL A 61 -5.22 16.98 -7.42
N THR A 62 -4.33 17.90 -7.04
CA THR A 62 -3.20 17.66 -6.17
C THR A 62 -3.48 18.08 -4.74
N PHE A 63 -3.26 17.17 -3.79
CA PHE A 63 -3.24 17.44 -2.35
C PHE A 63 -1.78 17.50 -1.89
N GLU A 64 -1.32 18.67 -1.46
CA GLU A 64 0.05 18.88 -0.97
C GLU A 64 0.20 18.70 0.54
N LYS A 65 -0.91 18.66 1.26
CA LYS A 65 -0.93 18.44 2.70
C LYS A 65 -1.52 17.07 3.03
N PRO A 66 -1.20 16.54 4.20
CA PRO A 66 -1.71 15.24 4.61
C PRO A 66 -3.22 15.14 4.56
N VAL A 67 -3.68 14.02 4.00
CA VAL A 67 -5.09 13.61 4.04
C VAL A 67 -5.28 12.61 5.18
N VAL A 68 -6.23 12.88 6.06
CA VAL A 68 -6.58 12.01 7.19
C VAL A 68 -7.97 11.44 6.99
N VAL A 69 -8.09 10.12 7.07
CA VAL A 69 -9.38 9.42 7.14
C VAL A 69 -9.59 8.97 8.57
N SER A 70 -10.68 9.40 9.19
CA SER A 70 -10.97 9.14 10.60
C SER A 70 -12.31 8.41 10.76
N ASP A 71 -12.24 7.08 10.82
CA ASP A 71 -13.37 6.16 10.99
C ASP A 71 -14.55 6.38 10.01
N ALA A 72 -14.21 6.64 8.77
CA ALA A 72 -15.15 6.88 7.67
C ALA A 72 -14.88 5.95 6.49
N THR A 73 -15.93 5.59 5.76
CA THR A 73 -15.81 4.90 4.46
C THR A 73 -15.43 5.93 3.40
N VAL A 74 -14.18 5.87 2.92
CA VAL A 74 -13.67 6.86 1.97
C VAL A 74 -13.18 6.19 0.70
N THR A 75 -13.62 6.73 -0.43
CA THR A 75 -13.04 6.46 -1.74
C THR A 75 -12.38 7.71 -2.29
N LEU A 76 -11.09 7.63 -2.59
CA LEU A 76 -10.36 8.66 -3.33
C LEU A 76 -10.13 8.12 -4.75
N ASP A 77 -10.61 8.85 -5.75
CA ASP A 77 -10.54 8.48 -7.16
C ASP A 77 -9.92 9.60 -7.99
N ASN A 78 -8.86 9.26 -8.72
CA ASN A 78 -8.16 10.17 -9.62
C ASN A 78 -7.65 11.44 -8.91
N VAL A 79 -6.84 11.24 -7.85
CA VAL A 79 -6.18 12.31 -7.10
C VAL A 79 -4.66 12.14 -7.13
N LYS A 80 -3.94 13.24 -6.94
CA LYS A 80 -2.51 13.23 -6.67
C LYS A 80 -2.27 13.59 -5.21
N LEU A 81 -1.52 12.76 -4.52
CA LEU A 81 -1.23 12.89 -3.09
C LEU A 81 0.27 13.12 -2.92
N VAL A 82 0.64 14.37 -2.65
CA VAL A 82 2.03 14.80 -2.57
C VAL A 82 2.26 15.44 -1.21
N ALA A 83 2.86 14.72 -0.29
CA ALA A 83 3.20 15.31 1.01
C ALA A 83 4.50 16.10 0.89
N THR A 84 4.41 17.41 0.91
CA THR A 84 5.54 18.35 0.80
C THR A 84 5.98 18.95 2.14
N GLY A 85 5.31 18.67 3.23
CA GLY A 85 5.60 19.24 4.54
C GLY A 85 6.68 18.48 5.32
N ALA A 86 7.73 19.16 5.79
CA ALA A 86 8.56 18.66 6.85
C ALA A 86 7.80 18.81 8.18
N ASP A 87 7.06 17.81 8.58
CA ASP A 87 6.74 17.70 9.99
C ASP A 87 7.98 17.10 10.67
N THR A 88 8.63 17.93 11.48
CA THR A 88 9.89 17.59 12.15
C THR A 88 9.75 16.48 13.18
N ASN A 89 8.53 16.10 13.51
CA ASN A 89 8.26 15.07 14.53
C ASN A 89 7.86 13.74 13.97
N ASP A 90 7.78 13.57 12.69
CA ASP A 90 7.60 12.24 12.29
C ASP A 90 6.93 11.97 11.02
N LYS A 91 7.11 12.01 10.03
CA LYS A 91 6.34 11.17 9.16
C LYS A 91 5.44 11.96 8.24
N THR A 92 6.07 12.61 7.31
CA THR A 92 5.35 13.20 6.18
C THR A 92 4.56 12.11 5.47
N LEU A 93 3.34 11.90 5.94
CA LEU A 93 2.39 10.96 5.35
C LEU A 93 1.56 11.74 4.34
N ALA A 94 1.46 11.24 3.12
CA ALA A 94 0.48 11.76 2.19
C ALA A 94 -0.94 11.42 2.64
N VAL A 95 -1.13 10.18 3.14
CA VAL A 95 -2.42 9.73 3.66
C VAL A 95 -2.26 8.96 4.95
N LYS A 96 -3.15 9.24 5.91
CA LYS A 96 -3.32 8.47 7.13
C LYS A 96 -4.75 7.95 7.23
N VAL A 97 -4.91 6.64 7.28
CA VAL A 97 -6.23 6.00 7.41
C VAL A 97 -6.36 5.38 8.78
N ASN A 98 -7.36 5.83 9.55
CA ASN A 98 -7.65 5.33 10.89
C ASN A 98 -9.10 4.85 10.98
N GLY A 99 -9.34 3.83 11.79
CA GLY A 99 -10.72 3.44 12.12
C GLY A 99 -11.02 1.98 11.86
N THR A 100 -12.27 1.70 11.54
CA THR A 100 -12.79 0.35 11.28
C THR A 100 -13.49 0.25 9.92
N LYS A 101 -13.59 1.37 9.23
CA LYS A 101 -14.35 1.49 7.98
C LYS A 101 -13.49 1.18 6.76
N PRO A 102 -14.11 0.81 5.63
CA PRO A 102 -13.43 0.59 4.36
C PRO A 102 -12.70 1.84 3.83
N PHE A 103 -11.58 1.60 3.17
CA PHE A 103 -10.85 2.64 2.43
C PHE A 103 -10.50 2.16 1.03
N THR A 104 -10.75 3.01 0.04
CA THR A 104 -10.39 2.76 -1.36
C THR A 104 -9.59 3.93 -1.93
N LEU A 105 -8.45 3.63 -2.53
CA LEU A 105 -7.69 4.58 -3.34
C LEU A 105 -7.55 4.00 -4.74
N LYS A 106 -7.99 4.75 -5.76
CA LYS A 106 -7.93 4.26 -7.13
C LYS A 106 -7.58 5.33 -8.15
N ASN A 107 -6.97 4.90 -9.27
CA ASN A 107 -6.61 5.76 -10.40
C ASN A 107 -5.77 6.98 -9.97
N SER A 108 -4.95 6.83 -8.93
CA SER A 108 -4.32 7.94 -8.22
C SER A 108 -2.80 7.81 -8.21
N GLU A 109 -2.13 8.93 -7.94
CA GLU A 109 -0.68 8.99 -7.81
C GLU A 109 -0.30 9.42 -6.39
N ILE A 110 0.68 8.72 -5.80
CA ILE A 110 1.24 9.04 -4.49
C ILE A 110 2.74 9.27 -4.66
N SER A 111 3.21 10.47 -4.31
CA SER A 111 4.61 10.85 -4.52
C SER A 111 5.09 11.87 -3.49
N GLY A 112 6.37 12.19 -3.55
CA GLY A 112 6.93 13.37 -2.88
C GLY A 112 7.19 13.26 -1.38
N THR A 113 6.98 12.13 -0.73
CA THR A 113 7.21 11.96 0.72
C THR A 113 8.64 11.54 1.04
N THR A 114 9.10 11.78 2.27
CA THR A 114 10.46 11.42 2.71
C THR A 114 10.49 10.24 3.68
N ARG A 115 9.33 9.72 4.11
CA ARG A 115 9.29 8.58 5.03
C ARG A 115 8.26 7.53 4.59
N THR A 116 7.05 7.52 5.13
CA THR A 116 5.97 6.62 4.71
C THR A 116 4.95 7.42 3.93
N ALA A 117 4.63 6.98 2.72
CA ALA A 117 3.69 7.71 1.89
C ALA A 117 2.25 7.53 2.40
N LEU A 118 1.87 6.30 2.71
CA LEU A 118 0.53 5.97 3.15
C LEU A 118 0.57 5.07 4.37
N SER A 119 -0.02 5.53 5.49
CA SER A 119 -0.16 4.77 6.72
C SER A 119 -1.59 4.31 6.92
N VAL A 120 -1.79 3.00 7.02
CA VAL A 120 -3.10 2.37 7.14
C VAL A 120 -3.25 1.75 8.52
N MET A 121 -4.22 2.22 9.28
CA MET A 121 -4.52 1.78 10.63
C MET A 121 -6.02 1.49 10.76
N THR A 122 -6.58 0.74 9.82
CA THR A 122 -8.00 0.34 9.84
C THR A 122 -8.14 -1.17 9.75
N SER A 123 -9.15 -1.72 10.41
CA SER A 123 -9.59 -3.11 10.25
C SER A 123 -10.65 -3.30 9.16
N GLY A 124 -11.10 -2.21 8.54
CA GLY A 124 -12.02 -2.27 7.40
C GLY A 124 -11.35 -2.85 6.15
N LYS A 125 -12.17 -3.14 5.16
CA LYS A 125 -11.68 -3.56 3.84
C LYS A 125 -10.86 -2.45 3.17
N ILE A 126 -9.72 -2.81 2.60
CA ILE A 126 -8.79 -1.88 1.97
C ILE A 126 -8.59 -2.26 0.51
N VAL A 127 -8.75 -1.29 -0.39
CA VAL A 127 -8.55 -1.49 -1.83
C VAL A 127 -7.65 -0.39 -2.39
N PHE A 128 -6.58 -0.82 -3.05
CA PHE A 128 -5.72 0.02 -3.88
C PHE A 128 -5.82 -0.48 -5.33
N GLU A 129 -6.34 0.33 -6.24
CA GLU A 129 -6.57 -0.09 -7.62
C GLU A 129 -6.07 0.95 -8.63
N ASN A 130 -5.25 0.50 -9.61
CA ASN A 130 -4.72 1.33 -10.70
C ASN A 130 -3.95 2.58 -10.21
N ASN A 131 -3.19 2.47 -9.11
CA ASN A 131 -2.43 3.59 -8.57
C ASN A 131 -0.96 3.52 -8.98
N VAL A 132 -0.32 4.69 -8.99
CA VAL A 132 1.13 4.82 -9.09
C VAL A 132 1.68 5.30 -7.75
N PHE A 133 2.51 4.49 -7.13
CA PHE A 133 3.28 4.81 -5.93
C PHE A 133 4.71 5.13 -6.37
N ASP A 134 5.05 6.42 -6.46
CA ASP A 134 6.34 6.90 -6.97
C ASP A 134 7.18 7.51 -5.85
N ALA A 135 8.19 6.79 -5.43
CA ALA A 135 9.17 7.27 -4.46
C ALA A 135 10.12 8.34 -5.06
N GLY A 136 10.21 8.42 -6.39
CA GLY A 136 11.19 9.27 -7.05
C GLY A 136 12.60 9.02 -6.51
N ASP A 137 13.33 10.12 -6.30
CA ASP A 137 14.67 10.11 -5.68
C ASP A 137 14.66 10.36 -4.17
N LYS A 138 13.49 10.38 -3.54
CA LYS A 138 13.30 10.81 -2.14
C LYS A 138 13.77 9.79 -1.11
N ASN A 139 14.07 8.55 -1.51
CA ASN A 139 14.47 7.50 -0.58
C ASN A 139 13.41 7.25 0.50
N ILE A 140 12.17 7.05 0.06
CA ILE A 140 11.00 6.85 0.91
C ILE A 140 11.17 5.57 1.74
N TYR A 141 10.80 5.64 3.03
CA TYR A 141 10.97 4.52 3.95
C TYR A 141 10.06 3.33 3.57
N ASN A 142 8.73 3.57 3.47
CA ASN A 142 7.77 2.62 2.91
C ASN A 142 6.75 3.37 2.05
N MET A 143 6.29 2.80 0.95
CA MET A 143 5.19 3.40 0.19
C MET A 143 3.86 3.21 0.91
N VAL A 144 3.56 1.99 1.31
CA VAL A 144 2.37 1.67 2.11
C VAL A 144 2.81 0.95 3.37
N GLU A 145 2.40 1.46 4.52
CA GLU A 145 2.66 0.86 5.82
C GLU A 145 1.37 0.61 6.58
N PHE A 146 1.16 -0.63 6.94
CA PHE A 146 0.13 -1.02 7.88
C PHE A 146 0.74 -1.02 9.27
N SER A 147 0.39 -0.04 10.09
CA SER A 147 1.16 0.33 11.29
C SER A 147 1.03 -0.65 12.45
N ILE A 148 2.15 -0.85 13.14
CA ILE A 148 2.26 -1.64 14.39
C ILE A 148 1.59 -0.94 15.58
N SER A 149 1.51 0.38 15.58
CA SER A 149 1.28 1.17 16.80
C SER A 149 -0.15 1.18 17.30
N ASN A 150 -1.11 0.71 16.51
CA ASN A 150 -2.51 0.60 16.93
C ASN A 150 -2.98 -0.83 16.72
N ALA A 151 -3.59 -1.39 17.75
CA ALA A 151 -4.05 -2.77 17.84
C ALA A 151 -5.20 -3.13 16.86
N ARG A 152 -5.18 -2.59 15.65
CA ARG A 152 -6.18 -2.91 14.63
C ARG A 152 -5.60 -3.92 13.67
N ASP A 153 -6.23 -5.05 13.63
CA ASP A 153 -5.80 -6.18 12.83
C ASP A 153 -6.32 -6.05 11.40
N ILE A 154 -5.43 -6.24 10.45
CA ILE A 154 -5.75 -6.18 9.02
C ILE A 154 -6.43 -7.49 8.62
N ALA A 155 -7.63 -7.43 8.03
CA ALA A 155 -8.39 -8.60 7.64
C ALA A 155 -8.47 -8.82 6.11
N ASP A 156 -8.74 -7.77 5.34
CA ASP A 156 -8.96 -7.85 3.89
C ASP A 156 -8.26 -6.68 3.19
N VAL A 157 -7.25 -7.01 2.39
CA VAL A 157 -6.48 -6.03 1.62
C VAL A 157 -6.36 -6.49 0.18
N THR A 158 -6.66 -5.60 -0.76
CA THR A 158 -6.47 -5.85 -2.18
C THR A 158 -5.64 -4.74 -2.82
N PHE A 159 -4.55 -5.13 -3.45
CA PHE A 159 -3.76 -4.34 -4.37
C PHE A 159 -4.00 -4.86 -5.78
N LYS A 160 -4.53 -4.02 -6.68
CA LYS A 160 -4.86 -4.42 -8.05
C LYS A 160 -4.30 -3.43 -9.06
N ASN A 161 -3.49 -3.90 -10.00
CA ASN A 161 -2.94 -3.11 -11.10
C ASN A 161 -2.19 -1.85 -10.63
N ASN A 162 -1.47 -1.91 -9.51
CA ASN A 162 -0.68 -0.78 -9.05
C ASN A 162 0.77 -0.90 -9.53
N THR A 163 1.40 0.25 -9.73
CA THR A 163 2.84 0.36 -9.98
C THR A 163 3.53 0.97 -8.76
N PHE A 164 4.58 0.31 -8.28
CA PHE A 164 5.46 0.78 -7.23
C PHE A 164 6.84 1.02 -7.84
N LYS A 165 7.37 2.24 -7.75
CA LYS A 165 8.64 2.61 -8.36
C LYS A 165 9.40 3.68 -7.58
N GLY A 166 10.65 3.91 -7.99
CA GLY A 166 11.53 4.91 -7.38
C GLY A 166 12.32 4.37 -6.19
N LYS A 167 13.10 5.24 -5.54
CA LYS A 167 14.02 4.85 -4.47
C LYS A 167 13.31 4.63 -3.15
N LEU A 168 13.24 3.37 -2.75
CA LEU A 168 12.74 2.94 -1.44
C LEU A 168 13.91 2.75 -0.48
N LYS A 169 13.79 3.25 0.75
CA LYS A 169 14.75 2.99 1.82
C LYS A 169 14.47 1.66 2.51
N ASN A 170 13.25 1.17 2.44
CA ASN A 170 12.83 -0.05 3.12
C ASN A 170 11.98 -0.93 2.21
N ASN A 171 10.66 -0.75 2.16
CA ASN A 171 9.77 -1.65 1.41
C ASN A 171 8.72 -0.92 0.57
N GLY A 172 8.24 -1.56 -0.49
CA GLY A 172 7.07 -1.10 -1.22
C GLY A 172 5.83 -1.16 -0.31
N VAL A 173 5.53 -2.36 0.21
CA VAL A 173 4.43 -2.58 1.15
C VAL A 173 4.95 -3.25 2.41
N SER A 174 4.66 -2.68 3.56
CA SER A 174 5.00 -3.22 4.88
C SER A 174 3.74 -3.55 5.66
N LEU A 175 3.54 -4.81 5.99
CA LEU A 175 2.35 -5.35 6.66
C LEU A 175 2.70 -5.73 8.10
N TYR A 176 1.90 -5.25 9.04
CA TYR A 176 1.97 -5.61 10.46
C TYR A 176 0.57 -5.98 10.97
N ASN A 177 0.49 -6.78 12.02
CA ASN A 177 -0.76 -7.12 12.74
C ASN A 177 -1.90 -7.59 11.84
N LEU A 178 -1.75 -8.81 11.34
CA LEU A 178 -2.83 -9.49 10.62
C LEU A 178 -3.89 -10.03 11.58
N ALA A 179 -5.16 -10.00 11.16
CA ALA A 179 -6.25 -10.70 11.81
C ALA A 179 -6.15 -12.22 11.56
N GLU A 180 -6.80 -13.02 12.39
CA GLU A 180 -6.99 -14.44 12.12
C GLU A 180 -7.77 -14.62 10.82
N GLY A 181 -7.27 -15.44 9.90
CA GLY A 181 -7.87 -15.67 8.58
C GLY A 181 -7.73 -14.52 7.59
N ALA A 182 -6.82 -13.57 7.84
CA ALA A 182 -6.61 -12.43 6.95
C ALA A 182 -6.31 -12.87 5.50
N THR A 183 -6.83 -12.09 4.54
CA THR A 183 -6.56 -12.29 3.12
C THR A 183 -5.94 -11.04 2.52
N VAL A 184 -4.78 -11.21 1.89
CA VAL A 184 -4.05 -10.14 1.20
C VAL A 184 -3.85 -10.52 -0.26
N ASN A 185 -4.44 -9.73 -1.16
CA ASN A 185 -4.43 -10.00 -2.59
C ASN A 185 -3.59 -8.97 -3.34
N PHE A 186 -2.68 -9.46 -4.18
CA PHE A 186 -1.91 -8.68 -5.16
C PHE A 186 -2.23 -9.23 -6.55
N VAL A 187 -2.89 -8.43 -7.40
CA VAL A 187 -3.31 -8.84 -8.75
C VAL A 187 -2.83 -7.82 -9.77
N GLY A 188 -2.03 -8.24 -10.74
CA GLY A 188 -1.55 -7.39 -11.83
C GLY A 188 -0.64 -6.25 -11.39
N ASN A 189 0.03 -6.35 -10.22
CA ASN A 189 0.89 -5.28 -9.73
C ASN A 189 2.29 -5.36 -10.31
N VAL A 190 2.94 -4.20 -10.40
CA VAL A 190 4.31 -4.05 -10.88
C VAL A 190 5.15 -3.36 -9.82
N PHE A 191 6.30 -3.94 -9.48
CA PHE A 191 7.32 -3.35 -8.62
C PHE A 191 8.57 -3.12 -9.49
N GLU A 192 8.83 -1.84 -9.85
CA GLU A 192 9.88 -1.46 -10.80
C GLU A 192 11.16 -1.03 -10.07
N ASP A 193 12.29 -1.63 -10.44
CA ASP A 193 13.65 -1.22 -10.06
C ASP A 193 13.85 -1.03 -8.55
N ILE A 194 13.27 -1.93 -7.77
CA ILE A 194 13.42 -1.93 -6.31
C ILE A 194 14.90 -2.09 -5.94
N ASP A 195 15.37 -1.30 -5.01
CA ASP A 195 16.75 -1.42 -4.51
C ASP A 195 16.99 -2.81 -3.94
N VAL A 196 18.08 -3.45 -4.34
CA VAL A 196 18.43 -4.83 -3.91
C VAL A 196 18.61 -4.98 -2.40
N SER A 197 18.79 -3.90 -1.65
CA SER A 197 18.81 -3.91 -0.19
C SER A 197 17.42 -3.97 0.44
N ASN A 198 16.36 -3.94 -0.37
CA ASN A 198 14.97 -3.85 0.08
C ASN A 198 14.12 -4.94 -0.55
N ASN A 199 12.91 -5.11 -0.02
CA ASN A 199 11.95 -6.09 -0.53
C ASN A 199 10.68 -5.38 -1.02
N PRO A 200 10.10 -5.80 -2.15
CA PRO A 200 8.79 -5.31 -2.57
C PRO A 200 7.75 -5.41 -1.45
N ILE A 201 7.70 -6.56 -0.79
CA ILE A 201 6.74 -6.84 0.28
C ILE A 201 7.49 -7.24 1.55
N ARG A 202 7.07 -6.69 2.69
CA ARG A 202 7.52 -7.13 4.00
C ARG A 202 6.34 -7.44 4.89
N LEU A 203 6.37 -8.58 5.52
CA LEU A 203 5.46 -8.97 6.57
C LEU A 203 6.21 -9.07 7.89
N SER A 204 5.72 -8.35 8.89
CA SER A 204 6.18 -8.42 10.26
C SER A 204 4.96 -8.63 11.14
N ASN A 205 4.61 -9.87 11.40
CA ASN A 205 3.41 -10.19 12.17
C ASN A 205 3.79 -10.76 13.54
N PRO A 206 3.61 -9.98 14.63
CA PRO A 206 3.92 -10.46 15.98
C PRO A 206 2.89 -11.45 16.53
N LYS A 207 1.78 -11.70 15.80
CA LYS A 207 0.70 -12.58 16.21
C LYS A 207 0.79 -13.92 15.50
N ASN A 208 0.57 -14.99 16.23
CA ASN A 208 0.48 -16.34 15.66
C ASN A 208 -0.92 -16.60 15.07
N VAL A 209 -1.19 -16.01 13.91
CA VAL A 209 -2.48 -16.09 13.21
C VAL A 209 -2.33 -16.78 11.86
N SER A 210 -3.42 -17.30 11.32
CA SER A 210 -3.47 -17.77 9.94
C SER A 210 -3.68 -16.60 8.97
N ALA A 211 -3.09 -16.67 7.78
CA ALA A 211 -3.32 -15.69 6.72
C ALA A 211 -3.06 -16.28 5.33
N ILE A 212 -3.72 -15.71 4.33
CA ILE A 212 -3.58 -16.10 2.93
C ILE A 212 -3.05 -14.91 2.13
N PHE A 213 -1.96 -15.11 1.40
CA PHE A 213 -1.39 -14.15 0.47
C PHE A 213 -1.53 -14.69 -0.94
N ASN A 214 -2.20 -13.95 -1.81
CA ASN A 214 -2.38 -14.31 -3.21
C ASN A 214 -1.66 -13.28 -4.09
N PHE A 215 -0.69 -13.75 -4.86
CA PHE A 215 0.02 -12.96 -5.87
C PHE A 215 -0.33 -13.51 -7.23
N LYS A 216 -1.09 -12.74 -8.01
CA LYS A 216 -1.51 -13.12 -9.34
C LYS A 216 -1.00 -12.11 -10.37
N ASP A 217 -0.40 -12.58 -11.47
CA ASP A 217 0.08 -11.74 -12.56
C ASP A 217 0.93 -10.54 -12.06
N THR A 218 1.76 -10.79 -11.04
CA THR A 218 2.57 -9.76 -10.39
C THR A 218 3.99 -9.81 -10.94
N THR A 219 4.53 -8.65 -11.31
CA THR A 219 5.90 -8.54 -11.80
C THR A 219 6.75 -7.71 -10.84
N TYR A 220 8.05 -8.00 -10.79
CA TYR A 220 9.00 -7.21 -10.03
C TYR A 220 10.38 -7.21 -10.69
N SER A 221 11.12 -6.15 -10.46
CA SER A 221 12.54 -6.05 -10.83
C SER A 221 13.33 -5.40 -9.70
N PHE A 222 14.61 -5.69 -9.67
CA PHE A 222 15.57 -5.02 -8.84
C PHE A 222 16.49 -4.16 -9.70
N ASN A 223 17.02 -3.10 -9.12
CA ASN A 223 17.96 -2.18 -9.79
C ASN A 223 19.34 -2.80 -10.04
N SER A 224 19.60 -4.01 -9.54
CA SER A 224 20.81 -4.79 -9.78
C SER A 224 20.51 -6.29 -9.69
N ASP A 225 21.26 -7.10 -10.43
CA ASP A 225 21.24 -8.56 -10.31
C ASP A 225 22.19 -9.10 -9.24
N THR A 226 23.04 -8.24 -8.66
CA THR A 226 23.95 -8.61 -7.59
C THR A 226 23.22 -8.46 -6.25
N PRO A 227 23.13 -9.53 -5.43
CA PRO A 227 22.57 -9.44 -4.10
C PRO A 227 23.31 -8.40 -3.25
N ASN A 228 22.61 -7.80 -2.28
CA ASN A 228 23.27 -6.96 -1.30
C ASN A 228 24.31 -7.78 -0.46
N ALA A 229 25.11 -7.07 0.35
CA ALA A 229 26.16 -7.71 1.18
C ALA A 229 25.61 -8.77 2.14
N ASP A 230 24.34 -8.71 2.49
CA ASP A 230 23.64 -9.66 3.37
C ASP A 230 23.02 -10.83 2.60
N GLY A 231 23.04 -10.81 1.26
CA GLY A 231 22.51 -11.86 0.39
C GLY A 231 20.99 -11.93 0.29
N TYR A 232 20.28 -10.87 0.72
CA TYR A 232 18.82 -10.86 0.89
C TYR A 232 18.10 -10.16 -0.24
N THR A 233 17.98 -10.80 -1.38
CA THR A 233 17.20 -10.29 -2.50
C THR A 233 15.94 -11.15 -2.65
N ALA A 234 14.88 -10.85 -1.92
CA ALA A 234 13.63 -11.59 -1.94
C ALA A 234 12.46 -10.71 -2.33
N PHE A 235 11.49 -11.27 -3.06
CA PHE A 235 10.25 -10.58 -3.37
C PHE A 235 9.45 -10.27 -2.09
N MET A 236 9.37 -11.24 -1.19
CA MET A 236 8.66 -11.09 0.08
C MET A 236 9.58 -11.47 1.25
N LEU A 237 9.69 -10.56 2.21
CA LEU A 237 10.39 -10.79 3.46
C LEU A 237 9.40 -11.10 4.58
N LEU A 238 9.48 -12.28 5.15
CA LEU A 238 8.81 -12.63 6.41
C LEU A 238 9.75 -12.29 7.55
N ARG A 239 9.40 -11.33 8.37
CA ARG A 239 10.26 -10.87 9.46
C ARG A 239 9.67 -11.19 10.82
N ASP A 240 10.44 -11.90 11.60
CA ASP A 240 10.15 -12.15 13.00
C ASP A 240 10.72 -11.02 13.88
N TYR A 241 9.86 -10.41 14.69
CA TYR A 241 10.25 -9.46 15.73
C TYR A 241 10.20 -10.07 17.12
N SER A 242 10.05 -11.38 17.24
CA SER A 242 10.08 -12.03 18.54
C SER A 242 11.44 -11.83 19.21
N LYS A 243 11.43 -11.69 20.52
CA LYS A 243 12.67 -11.60 21.32
C LYS A 243 13.50 -12.86 21.12
N ALA A 244 14.81 -12.71 21.17
CA ALA A 244 15.76 -13.81 21.05
C ALA A 244 15.28 -15.06 21.84
N GLY A 245 15.02 -16.15 21.11
CA GLY A 245 14.61 -17.44 21.68
C GLY A 245 13.19 -17.91 21.32
N SER A 246 12.31 -17.05 20.77
CA SER A 246 11.03 -17.49 20.25
C SER A 246 10.97 -17.25 18.73
N LYS A 247 11.02 -18.30 17.94
CA LYS A 247 10.82 -18.19 16.48
C LYS A 247 9.34 -17.97 16.21
N GLN A 248 9.02 -17.02 15.34
CA GLN A 248 7.65 -16.84 14.87
C GLN A 248 7.26 -18.05 14.01
N ASP A 249 6.07 -18.57 14.25
CA ASP A 249 5.50 -19.66 13.47
C ASP A 249 4.77 -19.09 12.23
N PHE A 250 5.33 -19.32 11.06
CA PHE A 250 4.72 -18.98 9.79
C PHE A 250 3.98 -20.15 9.12
N SER A 251 3.94 -21.34 9.75
CA SER A 251 3.32 -22.55 9.19
C SER A 251 1.81 -22.37 8.91
N LYS A 252 1.18 -21.40 9.57
CA LYS A 252 -0.24 -21.05 9.34
C LYS A 252 -0.47 -20.13 8.14
N PHE A 253 0.59 -19.67 7.49
CA PHE A 253 0.46 -18.83 6.31
C PHE A 253 0.42 -19.67 5.04
N THR A 254 -0.47 -19.28 4.14
CA THR A 254 -0.50 -19.80 2.78
C THR A 254 -0.14 -18.69 1.81
N ILE A 255 0.90 -18.88 1.00
CA ILE A 255 1.38 -17.93 0.01
C ILE A 255 1.21 -18.57 -1.37
N ASN A 256 0.34 -17.99 -2.17
CA ASN A 256 0.02 -18.46 -3.50
C ASN A 256 0.63 -17.53 -4.55
N PHE A 257 1.52 -18.06 -5.38
CA PHE A 257 2.08 -17.38 -6.55
C PHE A 257 1.44 -17.95 -7.81
N ASP A 258 0.58 -17.16 -8.44
CA ASP A 258 -0.02 -17.43 -9.74
C ASP A 258 0.58 -16.44 -10.75
N ASN A 259 1.59 -16.89 -11.51
CA ASN A 259 2.33 -16.07 -12.45
C ASN A 259 3.10 -14.89 -11.81
N LEU A 260 3.99 -15.18 -10.85
CA LEU A 260 4.96 -14.22 -10.35
C LEU A 260 6.17 -14.15 -11.28
N VAL A 261 6.55 -12.95 -11.76
CA VAL A 261 7.61 -12.77 -12.76
C VAL A 261 8.66 -11.79 -12.24
N ARG A 262 9.94 -12.21 -12.26
CA ARG A 262 11.09 -11.33 -12.03
C ARG A 262 11.71 -10.90 -13.35
N GLY A 263 11.61 -9.62 -13.69
CA GLY A 263 12.03 -9.15 -15.01
C GLY A 263 11.31 -9.92 -16.12
N SER A 264 12.00 -10.83 -16.81
CA SER A 264 11.43 -11.70 -17.84
C SER A 264 11.27 -13.17 -17.41
N LYS A 265 11.70 -13.54 -16.20
CA LYS A 265 11.71 -14.92 -15.71
C LYS A 265 10.49 -15.19 -14.82
N LYS A 266 9.64 -16.10 -15.26
CA LYS A 266 8.56 -16.62 -14.41
C LYS A 266 9.14 -17.51 -13.31
N LEU A 267 8.72 -17.28 -12.06
CA LEU A 267 9.07 -18.12 -10.92
C LEU A 267 8.06 -19.27 -10.82
N MET A 268 8.55 -20.49 -10.93
CA MET A 268 7.73 -21.70 -10.96
C MET A 268 7.84 -22.54 -9.70
N GLU A 269 8.92 -22.39 -8.95
CA GLU A 269 9.23 -23.23 -7.82
C GLU A 269 10.23 -22.55 -6.88
N LYS A 270 10.33 -23.12 -5.68
CA LYS A 270 11.34 -22.79 -4.70
C LYS A 270 12.70 -23.29 -5.20
N GLY A 271 13.47 -22.42 -5.86
CA GLY A 271 14.74 -22.73 -6.47
C GLY A 271 15.87 -22.92 -5.48
N GLU A 272 17.05 -23.30 -5.97
CA GLU A 272 18.31 -23.36 -5.24
C GLU A 272 19.13 -22.06 -5.40
N GLY A 273 20.04 -21.79 -4.46
CA GLY A 273 20.94 -20.63 -4.54
C GLY A 273 20.21 -19.30 -4.52
N MET A 274 20.49 -18.41 -5.48
CA MET A 274 19.83 -17.11 -5.58
C MET A 274 18.32 -17.22 -5.88
N ASP A 275 17.86 -18.28 -6.51
CA ASP A 275 16.45 -18.50 -6.79
C ASP A 275 15.63 -18.71 -5.49
N LYS A 276 16.23 -19.16 -4.40
CA LYS A 276 15.61 -19.23 -3.07
C LYS A 276 15.15 -17.88 -2.53
N VAL A 277 15.81 -16.80 -2.92
CA VAL A 277 15.60 -15.45 -2.41
C VAL A 277 14.65 -14.62 -3.26
N TYR A 278 14.09 -15.17 -4.34
CA TYR A 278 13.28 -14.38 -5.28
C TYR A 278 11.82 -14.20 -4.87
N TYR A 279 11.32 -14.94 -3.89
CA TYR A 279 9.91 -14.95 -3.55
C TYR A 279 9.63 -14.74 -2.04
N VAL A 280 10.16 -15.58 -1.16
CA VAL A 280 9.95 -15.52 0.29
C VAL A 280 11.26 -15.73 1.00
N TYR A 281 11.58 -14.87 1.94
CA TYR A 281 12.72 -15.00 2.83
C TYR A 281 12.29 -14.66 4.26
N ALA A 282 12.75 -15.44 5.21
CA ALA A 282 12.52 -15.16 6.61
C ALA A 282 13.81 -14.62 7.24
N ASP A 283 13.72 -13.40 7.71
CA ASP A 283 14.80 -12.77 8.45
C ASP A 283 14.55 -12.93 9.93
N THR A 284 15.37 -13.73 10.53
CA THR A 284 15.81 -13.41 11.86
C THR A 284 17.07 -14.11 12.12
N GLN A 285 18.15 -13.54 12.11
CA GLN A 285 19.29 -14.21 12.70
C GLN A 285 19.30 -15.76 12.49
N GLY A 286 18.52 -16.25 11.55
CA GLY A 286 18.32 -17.65 11.23
C GLY A 286 17.28 -17.86 10.15
N ILE A 287 17.69 -18.38 9.07
CA ILE A 287 16.94 -18.98 7.99
C ILE A 287 15.76 -19.78 8.59
N LEU A 288 14.56 -19.67 8.01
CA LEU A 288 13.52 -20.70 8.08
C LEU A 288 14.08 -21.96 7.40
N ALA A 289 14.85 -22.71 8.11
CA ALA A 289 15.62 -23.80 7.50
C ALA A 289 15.19 -25.18 8.00
N ASP A 290 14.23 -25.23 8.92
CA ASP A 290 13.88 -26.48 9.58
C ASP A 290 12.59 -27.12 9.09
N GLY A 291 11.84 -26.45 8.19
CA GLY A 291 10.58 -26.95 7.65
C GLY A 291 9.42 -27.00 8.65
N VAL A 292 9.64 -26.61 9.91
CA VAL A 292 8.64 -26.72 10.98
C VAL A 292 7.77 -25.47 11.05
N ASN A 293 8.37 -24.31 10.80
CA ASN A 293 7.68 -23.01 10.90
C ASN A 293 7.52 -22.33 9.55
N ASP A 294 7.76 -23.03 8.47
CA ASP A 294 7.70 -22.49 7.11
C ASP A 294 6.26 -22.30 6.64
N PRO A 295 5.97 -21.25 5.89
CA PRO A 295 4.66 -21.09 5.25
C PRO A 295 4.44 -22.15 4.18
N VAL A 296 3.18 -22.45 3.91
CA VAL A 296 2.79 -23.21 2.71
C VAL A 296 2.93 -22.30 1.51
N VAL A 297 3.83 -22.63 0.58
CA VAL A 297 4.07 -21.84 -0.64
C VAL A 297 3.64 -22.65 -1.86
N ASN A 298 2.71 -22.12 -2.63
CA ASN A 298 2.16 -22.73 -3.83
C ASN A 298 2.53 -21.90 -5.06
N PHE A 299 2.97 -22.57 -6.12
CA PHE A 299 3.24 -21.99 -7.45
C PHE A 299 2.27 -22.57 -8.48
N LYS A 300 1.73 -21.70 -9.34
CA LYS A 300 0.85 -22.07 -10.45
C LYS A 300 1.32 -21.49 -11.78
#